data_4d3001dc4bc5c7e4daf914037ba468de
#
_entry.id   4d3001dc4bc5c7e4daf914037ba468de
#
_cell.length_a   1.000
_cell.length_b   1.000
_cell.length_c   1.000
_cell.angle_alpha   90.00
_cell.angle_beta   90.00
_cell.angle_gamma   90.00
#
_symmetry.space_group_name_H-M   'P 1'
#
loop_
_entity.id
_entity.type
_entity.pdbx_description
1 polymer ?
#
loop_
_entity_poly.entity_id
_entity_poly.type
_entity_poly.pdbx_seq_one_letter_code
_entity_poly.pdbx_strand_id
1 'polypeptide(L)'
;MVDRKRARELASEFLRKGDPTGWFEVLYKEGEAGKSVVPWADRGANSDLLEFWNAHPQPTDGKKALVIACGLGDDAQQLAAWGFETTAFDISETAIRMANKRFPKSAVKYSVADLFQPPAEWERAFDFVFEANTVQALPVKIREQAIQKIAAFVRPGGKLLAIVRGREADEPLGELPWPLTRTEMNEFVRAGLTEGSFEEYFDNEDPPARRFRVLYTRL
;
A
#
# COMPACT_ATOMS: atom_id res chain seq x y z
N MET A 1 16.94 1.14 -13.41
CA MET A 1 16.84 0.44 -12.10
C MET A 1 16.61 1.47 -11.00
N VAL A 2 15.54 1.36 -10.19
CA VAL A 2 15.28 2.27 -9.08
C VAL A 2 16.30 2.02 -7.96
N ASP A 3 16.96 3.07 -7.47
CA ASP A 3 17.92 2.96 -6.36
C ASP A 3 17.18 2.70 -5.03
N ARG A 4 17.30 1.48 -4.51
CA ARG A 4 16.72 1.04 -3.23
C ARG A 4 17.76 0.90 -2.12
N LYS A 5 19.03 1.24 -2.38
CA LYS A 5 20.14 1.01 -1.44
C LYS A 5 19.89 1.68 -0.09
N ARG A 6 19.56 2.99 -0.13
CA ARG A 6 19.33 3.75 1.11
C ARG A 6 18.14 3.23 1.92
N ALA A 7 17.04 2.87 1.26
CA ALA A 7 15.89 2.26 1.91
C ALA A 7 16.25 0.95 2.62
N ARG A 8 17.04 0.07 1.99
CA ARG A 8 17.53 -1.19 2.58
C ARG A 8 18.44 -0.97 3.80
N GLU A 9 19.35 -0.01 3.71
CA GLU A 9 20.23 0.37 4.82
C GLU A 9 19.42 0.82 6.05
N LEU A 10 18.50 1.76 5.84
CA LEU A 10 17.61 2.27 6.89
C LEU A 10 16.73 1.17 7.48
N ALA A 11 16.07 0.38 6.64
CA ALA A 11 15.24 -0.73 7.12
C ALA A 11 16.05 -1.71 7.97
N SER A 12 17.26 -2.10 7.53
CA SER A 12 18.16 -2.98 8.30
C SER A 12 18.58 -2.37 9.64
N GLU A 13 18.89 -1.07 9.66
CA GLU A 13 19.27 -0.36 10.90
C GLU A 13 18.12 -0.35 11.90
N PHE A 14 16.92 0.03 11.45
CA PHE A 14 15.74 0.17 12.31
C PHE A 14 15.23 -1.19 12.80
N LEU A 15 15.27 -2.23 11.97
CA LEU A 15 14.92 -3.60 12.38
C LEU A 15 15.83 -4.13 13.49
N ARG A 16 17.13 -3.81 13.46
CA ARG A 16 18.06 -4.17 14.56
C ARG A 16 17.72 -3.48 15.87
N LYS A 17 17.08 -2.30 15.82
CA LYS A 17 16.61 -1.54 16.98
C LYS A 17 15.21 -1.97 17.44
N GLY A 18 14.56 -2.91 16.74
CA GLY A 18 13.22 -3.38 17.05
C GLY A 18 12.10 -2.44 16.55
N ASP A 19 12.43 -1.48 15.70
CA ASP A 19 11.48 -0.55 15.09
C ASP A 19 11.28 -0.89 13.61
N PRO A 20 10.20 -1.59 13.24
CA PRO A 20 10.01 -2.03 11.85
C PRO A 20 9.52 -0.94 10.89
N THR A 21 9.12 0.23 11.40
CA THR A 21 8.44 1.26 10.59
C THR A 21 9.05 2.65 10.66
N GLY A 22 9.84 2.98 11.65
CA GLY A 22 10.42 4.32 11.85
C GLY A 22 11.36 4.77 10.71
N TRP A 23 11.91 3.83 9.95
CA TRP A 23 12.78 4.12 8.82
C TRP A 23 12.06 4.83 7.66
N PHE A 24 10.74 4.68 7.52
CA PHE A 24 9.96 5.37 6.50
C PHE A 24 10.03 6.88 6.66
N GLU A 25 9.84 7.38 7.90
CA GLU A 25 9.93 8.81 8.17
C GLU A 25 11.32 9.38 7.86
N VAL A 26 12.39 8.64 8.20
CA VAL A 26 13.77 9.07 7.90
C VAL A 26 13.99 9.15 6.39
N LEU A 27 13.52 8.16 5.64
CA LEU A 27 13.68 8.14 4.18
C LEU A 27 12.92 9.29 3.51
N TYR A 28 11.69 9.59 3.95
CA TYR A 28 10.93 10.71 3.42
C TYR A 28 11.59 12.06 3.76
N LYS A 29 12.14 12.24 4.98
CA LYS A 29 12.91 13.45 5.35
C LYS A 29 14.16 13.60 4.49
N GLU A 30 14.90 12.55 4.27
CA GLU A 30 16.07 12.57 3.39
C GLU A 30 15.67 12.88 1.94
N GLY A 31 14.57 12.32 1.46
CA GLY A 31 14.02 12.59 0.12
C GLY A 31 13.56 14.03 -0.06
N GLU A 32 12.85 14.61 0.93
CA GLU A 32 12.45 16.02 0.92
C GLU A 32 13.65 16.96 0.89
N ALA A 33 14.72 16.59 1.61
CA ALA A 33 15.98 17.34 1.63
C ALA A 33 16.87 17.12 0.39
N GLY A 34 16.44 16.29 -0.58
CA GLY A 34 17.22 15.94 -1.77
C GLY A 34 18.46 15.09 -1.49
N LYS A 35 18.55 14.45 -0.34
CA LYS A 35 19.69 13.60 0.10
C LYS A 35 19.57 12.15 -0.34
N SER A 36 18.35 11.68 -0.59
CA SER A 36 18.08 10.32 -1.05
C SER A 36 16.89 10.28 -1.99
N VAL A 37 16.70 9.14 -2.68
CA VAL A 37 15.53 8.86 -3.49
C VAL A 37 14.54 8.04 -2.65
N VAL A 38 13.25 8.38 -2.72
CA VAL A 38 12.17 7.55 -2.21
C VAL A 38 11.74 6.61 -3.35
N PRO A 39 12.05 5.30 -3.28
CA PRO A 39 12.00 4.41 -4.45
C PRO A 39 10.62 4.18 -5.05
N TRP A 40 9.55 4.54 -4.34
CA TRP A 40 8.15 4.39 -4.74
C TRP A 40 7.45 5.72 -5.02
N ALA A 41 8.20 6.82 -5.08
CA ALA A 41 7.66 8.16 -5.33
C ALA A 41 7.69 8.49 -6.83
N ASP A 42 6.93 7.75 -7.64
CA ASP A 42 6.93 7.82 -9.11
C ASP A 42 6.22 9.06 -9.66
N ARG A 43 5.60 9.88 -8.79
CA ARG A 43 4.85 11.10 -9.14
C ARG A 43 3.70 10.84 -10.12
N GLY A 44 3.07 9.70 -10.03
CA GLY A 44 1.90 9.28 -10.78
C GLY A 44 1.17 8.17 -10.05
N ALA A 45 -0.10 7.96 -10.38
CA ALA A 45 -0.85 6.85 -9.83
C ALA A 45 -0.26 5.51 -10.28
N ASN A 46 -0.37 4.50 -9.42
CA ASN A 46 0.13 3.15 -9.67
C ASN A 46 -0.45 2.59 -10.98
N SER A 47 0.42 2.18 -11.90
CA SER A 47 0.03 1.68 -13.23
C SER A 47 -0.88 0.45 -13.15
N ASP A 48 -0.63 -0.45 -12.18
CA ASP A 48 -1.40 -1.66 -12.01
C ASP A 48 -2.81 -1.37 -11.46
N LEU A 49 -2.96 -0.29 -10.65
CA LEU A 49 -4.25 0.24 -10.23
C LEU A 49 -5.02 0.80 -11.43
N LEU A 50 -4.36 1.59 -12.28
CA LEU A 50 -4.99 2.18 -13.47
C LEU A 50 -5.45 1.10 -14.44
N GLU A 51 -4.61 0.10 -14.70
CA GLU A 51 -4.92 -1.02 -15.58
C GLU A 51 -6.11 -1.82 -15.05
N PHE A 52 -6.07 -2.19 -13.76
CA PHE A 52 -7.18 -2.90 -13.11
C PHE A 52 -8.49 -2.12 -13.22
N TRP A 53 -8.47 -0.82 -12.92
CA TRP A 53 -9.66 0.02 -12.96
C TRP A 53 -10.25 0.17 -14.37
N ASN A 54 -9.39 0.32 -15.38
CA ASN A 54 -9.82 0.40 -16.79
C ASN A 54 -10.50 -0.91 -17.26
N ALA A 55 -10.01 -2.05 -16.77
CA ALA A 55 -10.59 -3.36 -17.09
C ALA A 55 -11.88 -3.64 -16.29
N HIS A 56 -12.02 -3.09 -15.08
CA HIS A 56 -13.11 -3.39 -14.14
C HIS A 56 -13.73 -2.12 -13.55
N PRO A 57 -14.27 -1.20 -14.36
CA PRO A 57 -14.84 0.04 -13.86
C PRO A 57 -16.05 -0.24 -12.94
N GLN A 58 -16.18 0.55 -11.89
CA GLN A 58 -17.24 0.38 -10.89
C GLN A 58 -17.85 1.74 -10.52
N PRO A 59 -19.14 1.77 -10.13
CA PRO A 59 -19.75 2.98 -9.59
C PRO A 59 -19.00 3.46 -8.32
N THR A 60 -18.74 4.75 -8.22
CA THR A 60 -17.93 5.36 -7.16
C THR A 60 -18.67 6.41 -6.33
N ASP A 61 -19.72 7.02 -6.90
CA ASP A 61 -20.48 8.08 -6.25
C ASP A 61 -20.98 7.70 -4.85
N GLY A 62 -20.67 8.53 -3.87
CA GLY A 62 -21.05 8.32 -2.47
C GLY A 62 -20.31 7.17 -1.77
N LYS A 63 -19.32 6.57 -2.44
CA LYS A 63 -18.52 5.49 -1.87
C LYS A 63 -17.24 6.03 -1.24
N LYS A 64 -16.86 5.41 -0.12
CA LYS A 64 -15.66 5.75 0.63
C LYS A 64 -14.50 4.85 0.23
N ALA A 65 -13.36 5.47 -0.08
CA ALA A 65 -12.11 4.72 -0.32
C ALA A 65 -11.05 5.02 0.74
N LEU A 66 -10.21 4.03 1.02
CA LEU A 66 -9.03 4.16 1.86
C LEU A 66 -7.79 3.75 1.08
N VAL A 67 -6.76 4.60 1.10
CA VAL A 67 -5.42 4.26 0.58
C VAL A 67 -4.47 4.04 1.74
N ILE A 68 -3.89 2.86 1.79
CA ILE A 68 -2.95 2.43 2.83
C ILE A 68 -1.54 2.93 2.49
N ALA A 69 -0.84 3.52 3.48
CA ALA A 69 0.53 4.02 3.32
C ALA A 69 0.71 4.83 2.04
N CYS A 70 -0.08 5.89 1.92
CA CYS A 70 -0.34 6.61 0.67
C CYS A 70 0.87 7.39 0.11
N GLY A 71 1.97 7.47 0.85
CA GLY A 71 3.17 8.17 0.43
C GLY A 71 2.90 9.62 0.03
N LEU A 72 3.23 9.95 -1.22
CA LEU A 72 3.06 11.30 -1.77
C LEU A 72 1.65 11.58 -2.32
N GLY A 73 0.71 10.64 -2.19
CA GLY A 73 -0.72 10.83 -2.39
C GLY A 73 -1.24 10.62 -3.81
N ASP A 74 -0.44 10.16 -4.74
CA ASP A 74 -0.83 10.05 -6.16
C ASP A 74 -2.02 9.09 -6.36
N ASP A 75 -1.99 7.89 -5.74
CA ASP A 75 -3.09 6.93 -5.81
C ASP A 75 -4.37 7.46 -5.15
N ALA A 76 -4.23 8.19 -4.04
CA ALA A 76 -5.37 8.79 -3.36
C ALA A 76 -6.03 9.88 -4.22
N GLN A 77 -5.24 10.68 -4.93
CA GLN A 77 -5.77 11.65 -5.89
C GLN A 77 -6.51 10.96 -7.03
N GLN A 78 -5.98 9.83 -7.50
CA GLN A 78 -6.62 9.08 -8.58
C GLN A 78 -7.98 8.50 -8.16
N LEU A 79 -8.08 7.93 -6.94
CA LEU A 79 -9.36 7.45 -6.42
C LEU A 79 -10.37 8.59 -6.24
N ALA A 80 -9.92 9.74 -5.73
CA ALA A 80 -10.76 10.93 -5.63
C ALA A 80 -11.22 11.44 -7.01
N ALA A 81 -10.35 11.42 -8.02
CA ALA A 81 -10.68 11.80 -9.38
C ALA A 81 -11.71 10.85 -10.02
N TRP A 82 -11.76 9.59 -9.59
CA TRP A 82 -12.80 8.63 -9.99
C TRP A 82 -14.13 8.81 -9.23
N GLY A 83 -14.21 9.74 -8.26
CA GLY A 83 -15.45 10.09 -7.55
C GLY A 83 -15.59 9.47 -6.17
N PHE A 84 -14.57 8.80 -5.62
CA PHE A 84 -14.61 8.33 -4.24
C PHE A 84 -14.45 9.47 -3.22
N GLU A 85 -15.16 9.36 -2.09
CA GLU A 85 -14.78 10.07 -0.87
C GLU A 85 -13.52 9.41 -0.30
N THR A 86 -12.35 9.96 -0.63
CA THR A 86 -11.07 9.30 -0.37
C THR A 86 -10.45 9.76 0.95
N THR A 87 -10.11 8.80 1.79
CA THR A 87 -9.21 8.93 2.94
C THR A 87 -7.89 8.26 2.60
N ALA A 88 -6.78 8.85 3.02
CA ALA A 88 -5.45 8.31 2.79
C ALA A 88 -4.56 8.55 4.00
N PHE A 89 -3.75 7.58 4.37
CA PHE A 89 -2.85 7.74 5.51
C PHE A 89 -1.46 7.18 5.22
N ASP A 90 -0.50 7.74 5.93
CA ASP A 90 0.86 7.21 6.00
C ASP A 90 1.36 7.34 7.43
N ILE A 91 2.30 6.51 7.84
CA ILE A 91 2.95 6.61 9.16
C ILE A 91 3.92 7.81 9.20
N SER A 92 4.42 8.24 8.05
CA SER A 92 5.35 9.35 7.92
C SER A 92 4.62 10.70 7.91
N GLU A 93 4.88 11.52 8.91
CA GLU A 93 4.42 12.92 8.95
C GLU A 93 4.94 13.70 7.74
N THR A 94 6.19 13.42 7.33
CA THR A 94 6.81 14.08 6.18
C THR A 94 6.10 13.70 4.88
N ALA A 95 5.72 12.44 4.68
CA ALA A 95 4.96 12.01 3.51
C ALA A 95 3.63 12.75 3.42
N ILE A 96 2.86 12.80 4.52
CA ILE A 96 1.56 13.50 4.58
C ILE A 96 1.72 15.00 4.35
N ARG A 97 2.72 15.63 4.94
CA ARG A 97 3.02 17.04 4.69
C ARG A 97 3.34 17.31 3.22
N MET A 98 4.15 16.44 2.61
CA MET A 98 4.49 16.53 1.18
C MET A 98 3.26 16.32 0.29
N ALA A 99 2.40 15.34 0.58
CA ALA A 99 1.14 15.12 -0.14
C ALA A 99 0.24 16.35 -0.10
N ASN A 100 0.00 16.94 1.08
CA ASN A 100 -0.79 18.15 1.23
C ASN A 100 -0.18 19.34 0.48
N LYS A 101 1.15 19.48 0.48
CA LYS A 101 1.85 20.54 -0.28
C LYS A 101 1.73 20.36 -1.80
N ARG A 102 1.75 19.11 -2.28
CA ARG A 102 1.59 18.79 -3.71
C ARG A 102 0.16 19.00 -4.19
N PHE A 103 -0.82 18.74 -3.34
CA PHE A 103 -2.24 18.77 -3.66
C PHE A 103 -3.05 19.71 -2.74
N PRO A 104 -2.76 21.02 -2.72
CA PRO A 104 -3.32 21.96 -1.72
C PRO A 104 -4.83 22.19 -1.86
N LYS A 105 -5.43 21.78 -2.98
CA LYS A 105 -6.88 21.88 -3.24
C LYS A 105 -7.56 20.51 -3.31
N SER A 106 -6.90 19.49 -2.80
CA SER A 106 -7.42 18.11 -2.82
C SER A 106 -8.65 17.96 -1.92
N ALA A 107 -9.62 17.14 -2.38
CA ALA A 107 -10.70 16.66 -1.55
C ALA A 107 -10.31 15.43 -0.70
N VAL A 108 -9.13 14.86 -0.90
CA VAL A 108 -8.62 13.72 -0.14
C VAL A 108 -8.35 14.11 1.31
N LYS A 109 -8.83 13.27 2.24
CA LYS A 109 -8.56 13.43 3.67
C LYS A 109 -7.25 12.72 4.02
N TYR A 110 -6.14 13.47 4.02
CA TYR A 110 -4.83 12.95 4.41
C TYR A 110 -4.66 12.97 5.92
N SER A 111 -4.13 11.88 6.51
CA SER A 111 -3.82 11.81 7.94
C SER A 111 -2.54 11.03 8.21
N VAL A 112 -1.85 11.39 9.29
CA VAL A 112 -0.77 10.58 9.85
C VAL A 112 -1.42 9.52 10.72
N ALA A 113 -1.19 8.24 10.43
CA ALA A 113 -1.72 7.15 11.23
C ALA A 113 -0.82 5.90 11.15
N ASP A 114 -0.82 5.13 12.24
CA ASP A 114 -0.17 3.82 12.29
C ASP A 114 -1.16 2.73 11.88
N LEU A 115 -0.80 1.92 10.88
CA LEU A 115 -1.59 0.76 10.44
C LEU A 115 -1.91 -0.20 11.60
N PHE A 116 -1.01 -0.32 12.57
CA PHE A 116 -1.18 -1.23 13.71
C PHE A 116 -2.07 -0.65 14.82
N GLN A 117 -2.24 0.69 14.85
CA GLN A 117 -3.09 1.42 15.78
C GLN A 117 -3.99 2.44 15.05
N PRO A 118 -4.81 1.98 14.08
CA PRO A 118 -5.64 2.88 13.29
C PRO A 118 -6.77 3.51 14.11
N PRO A 119 -7.33 4.65 13.65
CA PRO A 119 -8.57 5.19 14.22
C PRO A 119 -9.69 4.14 14.24
N ALA A 120 -10.41 4.05 15.37
CA ALA A 120 -11.46 3.02 15.57
C ALA A 120 -12.61 3.16 14.55
N GLU A 121 -12.92 4.38 14.12
CA GLU A 121 -13.96 4.67 13.13
C GLU A 121 -13.64 4.16 11.72
N TRP A 122 -12.44 3.68 11.47
CA TRP A 122 -12.07 3.08 10.18
C TRP A 122 -12.45 1.60 10.08
N GLU A 123 -12.80 0.98 11.19
CA GLU A 123 -13.21 -0.42 11.19
C GLU A 123 -14.48 -0.61 10.36
N ARG A 124 -14.42 -1.45 9.33
CA ARG A 124 -15.50 -1.76 8.39
C ARG A 124 -16.19 -0.53 7.79
N ALA A 125 -15.40 0.51 7.51
CA ALA A 125 -15.93 1.80 7.10
C ALA A 125 -15.84 2.08 5.60
N PHE A 126 -15.04 1.32 4.84
CA PHE A 126 -14.70 1.67 3.47
C PHE A 126 -15.30 0.69 2.45
N ASP A 127 -15.82 1.25 1.37
CA ASP A 127 -16.33 0.52 0.20
C ASP A 127 -15.19 -0.06 -0.63
N PHE A 128 -14.08 0.67 -0.72
CA PHE A 128 -12.88 0.28 -1.45
C PHE A 128 -11.63 0.58 -0.64
N VAL A 129 -10.80 -0.43 -0.43
CA VAL A 129 -9.50 -0.29 0.23
C VAL A 129 -8.42 -0.59 -0.82
N PHE A 130 -7.43 0.26 -0.92
CA PHE A 130 -6.30 0.07 -1.81
C PHE A 130 -5.01 -0.10 -1.01
N GLU A 131 -4.34 -1.23 -1.24
CA GLU A 131 -3.03 -1.57 -0.71
C GLU A 131 -2.10 -1.86 -1.87
N ALA A 132 -1.02 -1.11 -1.99
CA ALA A 132 0.04 -1.39 -2.94
C ALA A 132 1.41 -1.26 -2.28
N ASN A 133 2.19 -2.32 -2.36
CA ASN A 133 3.59 -2.35 -1.93
C ASN A 133 3.83 -2.18 -0.41
N THR A 134 2.81 -2.01 0.44
CA THR A 134 2.96 -1.80 1.88
C THR A 134 3.35 -3.08 2.60
N VAL A 135 2.60 -4.17 2.41
CA VAL A 135 2.84 -5.44 3.11
C VAL A 135 4.23 -5.99 2.77
N GLN A 136 4.69 -5.84 1.54
CA GLN A 136 6.04 -6.27 1.11
C GLN A 136 7.18 -5.43 1.70
N ALA A 137 6.89 -4.26 2.26
CA ALA A 137 7.86 -3.40 2.93
C ALA A 137 7.96 -3.68 4.44
N LEU A 138 7.11 -4.57 4.96
CA LEU A 138 7.09 -5.00 6.36
C LEU A 138 7.82 -6.34 6.54
N PRO A 139 8.55 -6.54 7.65
CA PRO A 139 9.17 -7.83 7.96
C PRO A 139 8.12 -8.92 8.15
N VAL A 140 8.44 -10.16 7.74
CA VAL A 140 7.51 -11.30 7.69
C VAL A 140 6.72 -11.48 8.99
N LYS A 141 7.38 -11.34 10.13
CA LYS A 141 6.78 -11.57 11.47
C LYS A 141 5.62 -10.65 11.85
N ILE A 142 5.43 -9.52 11.15
CA ILE A 142 4.32 -8.59 11.42
C ILE A 142 3.33 -8.48 10.25
N ARG A 143 3.57 -9.19 9.14
CA ARG A 143 2.72 -9.13 7.95
C ARG A 143 1.31 -9.65 8.21
N GLU A 144 1.19 -10.76 8.94
CA GLU A 144 -0.12 -11.31 9.29
C GLU A 144 -0.97 -10.27 10.03
N GLN A 145 -0.40 -9.61 11.03
CA GLN A 145 -1.09 -8.54 11.77
C GLN A 145 -1.46 -7.37 10.84
N ALA A 146 -0.55 -6.95 9.95
CA ALA A 146 -0.83 -5.90 8.98
C ALA A 146 -2.00 -6.28 8.05
N ILE A 147 -2.00 -7.50 7.52
CA ILE A 147 -3.06 -8.03 6.66
C ILE A 147 -4.41 -8.05 7.40
N GLN A 148 -4.43 -8.50 8.66
CA GLN A 148 -5.63 -8.48 9.50
C GLN A 148 -6.19 -7.05 9.67
N LYS A 149 -5.30 -6.06 9.92
CA LYS A 149 -5.71 -4.65 10.05
C LYS A 149 -6.24 -4.10 8.73
N ILE A 150 -5.56 -4.35 7.61
CA ILE A 150 -6.01 -3.91 6.28
C ILE A 150 -7.38 -4.53 5.94
N ALA A 151 -7.54 -5.82 6.17
CA ALA A 151 -8.81 -6.49 5.95
C ALA A 151 -9.93 -5.88 6.80
N ALA A 152 -9.65 -5.50 8.07
CA ALA A 152 -10.65 -4.94 8.97
C ALA A 152 -11.23 -3.60 8.51
N PHE A 153 -10.58 -2.85 7.62
CA PHE A 153 -11.10 -1.60 7.07
C PHE A 153 -12.24 -1.80 6.07
N VAL A 154 -12.29 -2.96 5.42
CA VAL A 154 -13.28 -3.27 4.38
C VAL A 154 -14.66 -3.51 5.01
N ARG A 155 -15.67 -2.71 4.65
CA ARG A 155 -17.04 -2.91 5.13
C ARG A 155 -17.70 -4.16 4.50
N PRO A 156 -18.79 -4.68 5.05
CA PRO A 156 -19.60 -5.69 4.36
C PRO A 156 -20.02 -5.21 2.96
N GLY A 157 -19.82 -6.04 1.95
CA GLY A 157 -19.99 -5.71 0.53
C GLY A 157 -18.87 -4.84 -0.08
N GLY A 158 -17.91 -4.40 0.71
CA GLY A 158 -16.75 -3.63 0.26
C GLY A 158 -15.66 -4.52 -0.34
N LYS A 159 -14.70 -3.88 -1.00
CA LYS A 159 -13.60 -4.53 -1.74
C LYS A 159 -12.24 -4.05 -1.28
N LEU A 160 -11.25 -4.93 -1.37
CA LEU A 160 -9.83 -4.63 -1.24
C LEU A 160 -9.14 -5.01 -2.54
N LEU A 161 -8.40 -4.08 -3.13
CA LEU A 161 -7.41 -4.37 -4.16
C LEU A 161 -6.03 -4.35 -3.53
N ALA A 162 -5.33 -5.48 -3.57
CA ALA A 162 -3.97 -5.62 -3.08
C ALA A 162 -3.00 -5.91 -4.23
N ILE A 163 -1.92 -5.13 -4.31
CA ILE A 163 -0.88 -5.25 -5.34
C ILE A 163 0.47 -5.38 -4.65
N VAL A 164 1.13 -6.52 -4.84
CA VAL A 164 2.41 -6.82 -4.18
C VAL A 164 3.41 -7.47 -5.13
N ARG A 165 4.68 -7.47 -4.79
CA ARG A 165 5.65 -8.38 -5.39
C ARG A 165 5.38 -9.81 -4.95
N GLY A 166 5.36 -10.72 -5.92
CA GLY A 166 5.15 -12.14 -5.71
C GLY A 166 6.43 -12.95 -5.75
N ARG A 167 6.42 -14.12 -5.11
CA ARG A 167 7.45 -15.15 -5.23
C ARG A 167 6.83 -16.54 -5.07
N GLU A 168 7.50 -17.56 -5.59
CA GLU A 168 7.19 -18.94 -5.26
C GLU A 168 7.58 -19.27 -3.82
N ALA A 169 7.00 -20.33 -3.28
CA ALA A 169 7.24 -20.72 -1.89
C ALA A 169 8.67 -21.19 -1.63
N ASP A 170 9.32 -21.77 -2.63
CA ASP A 170 10.70 -22.28 -2.61
C ASP A 170 11.74 -21.22 -3.02
N GLU A 171 11.31 -20.08 -3.54
CA GLU A 171 12.21 -18.94 -3.81
C GLU A 171 12.63 -18.26 -2.51
N PRO A 172 13.88 -17.78 -2.41
CA PRO A 172 14.35 -17.07 -1.23
C PRO A 172 13.59 -15.74 -1.05
N LEU A 173 13.44 -15.31 0.21
CA LEU A 173 12.78 -14.03 0.54
C LEU A 173 13.49 -12.82 -0.10
N GLY A 174 14.81 -12.91 -0.28
CA GLY A 174 15.58 -11.82 -0.86
C GLY A 174 15.70 -10.60 0.06
N GLU A 175 15.88 -9.44 -0.59
CA GLU A 175 16.02 -8.15 0.08
C GLU A 175 14.74 -7.32 -0.04
N LEU A 176 14.64 -6.24 0.76
CA LEU A 176 13.55 -5.24 0.67
C LEU A 176 13.48 -4.63 -0.77
N PRO A 177 12.26 -4.57 -1.35
CA PRO A 177 10.96 -5.05 -0.85
C PRO A 177 10.89 -6.59 -0.87
N TRP A 178 10.39 -7.16 0.22
CA TRP A 178 10.31 -8.61 0.37
C TRP A 178 9.05 -9.17 -0.29
N PRO A 179 9.16 -9.94 -1.38
CA PRO A 179 8.00 -10.48 -2.08
C PRO A 179 7.19 -11.45 -1.20
N LEU A 180 5.89 -11.51 -1.46
CA LEU A 180 4.96 -12.40 -0.78
C LEU A 180 4.75 -13.68 -1.58
N THR A 181 4.49 -14.77 -0.87
CA THR A 181 3.99 -16.02 -1.47
C THR A 181 2.48 -15.97 -1.64
N ARG A 182 1.96 -16.87 -2.48
CA ARG A 182 0.51 -17.12 -2.59
C ARG A 182 -0.13 -17.46 -1.23
N THR A 183 0.58 -18.20 -0.40
CA THR A 183 0.13 -18.56 0.95
C THR A 183 0.02 -17.34 1.88
N GLU A 184 0.96 -16.41 1.79
CA GLU A 184 0.87 -15.14 2.55
C GLU A 184 -0.32 -14.28 2.07
N MET A 185 -0.65 -14.28 0.77
CA MET A 185 -1.84 -13.59 0.26
C MET A 185 -3.15 -14.22 0.77
N ASN A 186 -3.18 -15.52 1.04
CA ASN A 186 -4.34 -16.20 1.63
C ASN A 186 -4.65 -15.75 3.07
N GLU A 187 -3.75 -15.02 3.75
CA GLU A 187 -4.04 -14.43 5.06
C GLU A 187 -5.19 -13.40 4.98
N PHE A 188 -5.39 -12.72 3.84
CA PHE A 188 -6.57 -11.89 3.65
C PHE A 188 -7.89 -12.70 3.71
N VAL A 189 -7.88 -13.94 3.18
CA VAL A 189 -9.03 -14.84 3.27
C VAL A 189 -9.25 -15.28 4.73
N ARG A 190 -8.17 -15.63 5.44
CA ARG A 190 -8.25 -15.95 6.88
C ARG A 190 -8.73 -14.78 7.73
N ALA A 191 -8.44 -13.55 7.30
CA ALA A 191 -8.94 -12.32 7.92
C ALA A 191 -10.41 -11.99 7.56
N GLY A 192 -11.13 -12.93 6.92
CA GLY A 192 -12.57 -12.84 6.64
C GLY A 192 -12.93 -12.12 5.34
N LEU A 193 -12.03 -12.09 4.38
CA LEU A 193 -12.31 -11.66 3.01
C LEU A 193 -12.49 -12.89 2.11
N THR A 194 -13.23 -12.73 1.02
CA THR A 194 -13.35 -13.72 -0.04
C THR A 194 -12.55 -13.25 -1.24
N GLU A 195 -11.70 -14.10 -1.80
CA GLU A 195 -10.98 -13.81 -3.03
C GLU A 195 -11.95 -13.81 -4.22
N GLY A 196 -11.95 -12.71 -4.97
CA GLY A 196 -12.74 -12.55 -6.19
C GLY A 196 -11.93 -12.83 -7.44
N SER A 197 -10.71 -12.29 -7.54
CA SER A 197 -9.77 -12.57 -8.63
C SER A 197 -8.34 -12.55 -8.14
N PHE A 198 -7.50 -13.37 -8.74
CA PHE A 198 -6.06 -13.41 -8.55
C PHE A 198 -5.38 -13.36 -9.91
N GLU A 199 -4.51 -12.38 -10.06
CA GLU A 199 -3.68 -12.23 -11.26
C GLU A 199 -2.22 -12.29 -10.87
N GLU A 200 -1.46 -13.07 -11.62
CA GLU A 200 -0.01 -13.15 -11.55
C GLU A 200 0.59 -12.72 -12.88
N TYR A 201 1.53 -11.79 -12.85
CA TYR A 201 2.19 -11.26 -14.05
C TYR A 201 3.58 -10.74 -13.71
N PHE A 202 4.34 -10.40 -14.75
CA PHE A 202 5.61 -9.69 -14.61
C PHE A 202 5.41 -8.24 -15.03
N ASP A 203 5.91 -7.31 -14.19
CA ASP A 203 5.89 -5.88 -14.49
C ASP A 203 6.99 -5.48 -15.50
N ASN A 204 7.02 -4.19 -15.83
CA ASN A 204 7.99 -3.63 -16.76
C ASN A 204 9.26 -3.10 -16.07
N GLU A 205 9.52 -3.49 -14.80
CA GLU A 205 10.81 -3.16 -14.17
C GLU A 205 11.96 -3.89 -14.88
N ASP A 206 13.16 -3.41 -14.69
CA ASP A 206 14.40 -4.07 -15.18
C ASP A 206 15.30 -4.43 -13.98
N PRO A 207 15.45 -5.72 -13.67
CA PRO A 207 14.75 -6.88 -14.26
C PRO A 207 13.25 -6.90 -13.91
N PRO A 208 12.41 -7.57 -14.74
CA PRO A 208 10.97 -7.71 -14.47
C PRO A 208 10.70 -8.34 -13.11
N ALA A 209 9.78 -7.78 -12.35
CA ALA A 209 9.39 -8.33 -11.06
C ALA A 209 8.03 -9.03 -11.16
N ARG A 210 7.92 -10.22 -10.56
CA ARG A 210 6.66 -10.93 -10.43
C ARG A 210 5.73 -10.10 -9.55
N ARG A 211 4.46 -9.97 -9.97
CA ARG A 211 3.41 -9.25 -9.25
C ARG A 211 2.23 -10.17 -8.98
N PHE A 212 1.61 -9.96 -7.82
CA PHE A 212 0.27 -10.44 -7.52
C PHE A 212 -0.64 -9.24 -7.40
N ARG A 213 -1.74 -9.26 -8.18
CA ARG A 213 -2.85 -8.30 -8.10
C ARG A 213 -4.11 -9.08 -7.73
N VAL A 214 -4.64 -8.81 -6.56
CA VAL A 214 -5.74 -9.62 -6.00
C VAL A 214 -6.88 -8.72 -5.56
N LEU A 215 -8.08 -9.04 -6.04
CA LEU A 215 -9.31 -8.41 -5.58
C LEU A 215 -9.98 -9.31 -4.55
N TYR A 216 -10.23 -8.75 -3.38
CA TYR A 216 -11.01 -9.39 -2.33
C TYR A 216 -12.33 -8.66 -2.07
N THR A 217 -13.31 -9.36 -1.50
CA THR A 217 -14.59 -8.81 -1.09
C THR A 217 -14.90 -9.27 0.34
N ARG A 218 -15.42 -8.41 1.18
CA ARG A 218 -16.02 -8.81 2.45
C ARG A 218 -17.50 -9.15 2.23
N LEU A 219 -17.91 -10.39 2.51
CA LEU A 219 -19.31 -10.83 2.45
C LEU A 219 -20.11 -10.31 3.66
#